data_72adb34ba668c9a363046d0ae0cd76f5
#
_entry.id   72adb34ba668c9a363046d0ae0cd76f5
#
_cell.length_a   1.000
_cell.length_b   1.000
_cell.length_c   1.000
_cell.angle_alpha   90.00
_cell.angle_beta   90.00
_cell.angle_gamma   90.00
#
_symmetry.space_group_name_H-M   'P 1'
#
loop_
_entity.id
_entity.type
_entity.pdbx_description
1 polymer ?
#
loop_
_entity_poly.entity_id
_entity_poly.type
_entity_poly.pdbx_seq_one_letter_code
_entity_poly.pdbx_strand_id
1 'polypeptide(L)'
;MPFGCGRPIWIDDESFDIANHVHVLACPAPGDDRALYDVAADLVTTRLDRTRSPWRATVVTGLTGGRWAVVVVFHHVLADGIGGLAVLAHLADGLPPPADVRAPTPPPPVWQLALDAATQRVRAIAHLPGTLRRVADGITQSLPGVTLHAPRTSLNQPTGPRRRLAVARVPLGAVRVVAHAHQATVNDVVLAAVTGAIRAVLLRRGEDITTLVVSVPVSGRASAGAELGNQVGVLPVVLPAAGDAQQRLTQIARIMRERKHGQRGASAAILEPAFRLLATFGAVHWLLDRQRMINTFVTNLRGPSQPMRLLGAPVLDVVIVNGTTGNVSVAFGVLSYAGALNVSVIADPDVCHEHDALTAALQHQLSSLIERATPAHG
;
A
#
# COMPACT_ATOMS: atom_id res chain seq x y z
N MET A 1 22.61 -14.08 -3.98
CA MET A 1 23.69 -13.10 -4.23
C MET A 1 24.99 -13.70 -3.74
N PRO A 2 25.99 -13.87 -4.58
CA PRO A 2 27.30 -14.34 -4.14
C PRO A 2 27.90 -13.31 -3.19
N PHE A 3 28.30 -13.76 -2.00
CA PHE A 3 28.96 -12.94 -0.97
C PHE A 3 28.22 -11.66 -0.54
N GLY A 4 26.89 -11.61 -0.67
CA GLY A 4 26.10 -10.42 -0.34
C GLY A 4 26.33 -9.21 -1.27
N CYS A 5 27.00 -9.40 -2.41
CA CYS A 5 27.36 -8.35 -3.34
C CYS A 5 26.48 -8.37 -4.61
N GLY A 6 26.14 -7.18 -5.11
CA GLY A 6 25.37 -7.01 -6.33
C GLY A 6 23.87 -6.79 -6.10
N ARG A 7 23.12 -6.68 -7.19
CA ARG A 7 21.65 -6.55 -7.16
C ARG A 7 21.00 -7.93 -7.02
N PRO A 8 19.82 -8.01 -6.38
CA PRO A 8 18.98 -9.20 -6.48
C PRO A 8 18.70 -9.49 -7.95
N ILE A 9 18.77 -10.74 -8.32
CA ILE A 9 18.36 -11.24 -9.64
C ILE A 9 17.21 -12.22 -9.46
N TRP A 10 16.35 -12.30 -10.45
CA TRP A 10 15.35 -13.34 -10.55
C TRP A 10 16.04 -14.61 -11.06
N ILE A 11 15.78 -15.70 -10.37
CA ILE A 11 16.15 -17.05 -10.81
C ILE A 11 14.91 -17.92 -10.74
N ASP A 12 14.78 -18.85 -11.66
CA ASP A 12 13.71 -19.83 -11.60
C ASP A 12 13.97 -20.81 -10.46
N ASP A 13 12.90 -21.24 -9.80
CA ASP A 13 12.97 -22.22 -8.72
C ASP A 13 12.81 -23.63 -9.32
N GLU A 14 13.94 -24.31 -9.52
CA GLU A 14 13.95 -25.67 -10.08
C GLU A 14 13.30 -26.70 -9.15
N SER A 15 13.20 -26.39 -7.86
CA SER A 15 12.60 -27.24 -6.82
C SER A 15 11.22 -26.75 -6.39
N PHE A 16 10.54 -25.96 -7.24
CA PHE A 16 9.24 -25.41 -6.91
C PHE A 16 8.23 -26.51 -6.57
N ASP A 17 7.68 -26.43 -5.38
CA ASP A 17 6.59 -27.28 -4.90
C ASP A 17 5.49 -26.39 -4.31
N ILE A 18 4.31 -26.46 -4.91
CA ILE A 18 3.13 -25.70 -4.50
C ILE A 18 2.74 -25.94 -3.03
N ALA A 19 3.01 -27.14 -2.51
CA ALA A 19 2.71 -27.49 -1.12
C ALA A 19 3.48 -26.64 -0.10
N ASN A 20 4.60 -26.04 -0.52
CA ASN A 20 5.36 -25.10 0.32
C ASN A 20 4.76 -23.68 0.35
N HIS A 21 3.81 -23.40 -0.52
CA HIS A 21 3.25 -22.07 -0.71
C HIS A 21 1.76 -21.98 -0.36
N VAL A 22 1.04 -23.10 -0.45
CA VAL A 22 -0.41 -23.12 -0.18
C VAL A 22 -0.67 -23.89 1.12
N HIS A 23 -1.29 -23.21 2.06
CA HIS A 23 -1.60 -23.74 3.39
C HIS A 23 -3.09 -23.66 3.68
N VAL A 24 -3.57 -24.47 4.61
CA VAL A 24 -4.93 -24.39 5.13
C VAL A 24 -4.87 -24.11 6.63
N LEU A 25 -5.69 -23.19 7.09
CA LEU A 25 -5.79 -22.79 8.50
C LEU A 25 -7.27 -22.69 8.89
N ALA A 26 -7.63 -23.22 10.04
CA ALA A 26 -8.95 -22.99 10.62
C ALA A 26 -8.98 -21.62 11.34
N CYS A 27 -9.98 -20.80 11.03
CA CYS A 27 -10.19 -19.54 11.75
C CYS A 27 -10.56 -19.82 13.21
N PRO A 28 -9.96 -19.14 14.17
CA PRO A 28 -10.38 -19.25 15.57
C PRO A 28 -11.85 -18.88 15.77
N ALA A 29 -12.51 -19.49 16.74
CA ALA A 29 -13.87 -19.10 17.11
C ALA A 29 -13.91 -17.62 17.52
N PRO A 30 -14.95 -16.87 17.19
CA PRO A 30 -16.23 -17.30 16.59
C PRO A 30 -16.23 -17.42 15.05
N GLY A 31 -15.09 -17.17 14.35
CA GLY A 31 -15.00 -17.25 12.90
C GLY A 31 -15.69 -16.09 12.18
N ASP A 32 -15.82 -14.97 12.84
CA ASP A 32 -16.36 -13.73 12.27
C ASP A 32 -15.29 -12.95 11.47
N ASP A 33 -15.67 -11.81 10.91
CA ASP A 33 -14.76 -10.97 10.15
C ASP A 33 -13.57 -10.46 11.01
N ARG A 34 -13.78 -10.23 12.32
CA ARG A 34 -12.72 -9.81 13.22
C ARG A 34 -11.67 -10.91 13.40
N ALA A 35 -12.10 -12.13 13.66
CA ALA A 35 -11.20 -13.28 13.76
C ALA A 35 -10.43 -13.51 12.46
N LEU A 36 -11.08 -13.36 11.30
CA LEU A 36 -10.41 -13.42 9.99
C LEU A 36 -9.34 -12.31 9.85
N TYR A 37 -9.64 -11.09 10.28
CA TYR A 37 -8.68 -9.98 10.17
C TYR A 37 -7.50 -10.13 11.11
N ASP A 38 -7.70 -10.68 12.30
CA ASP A 38 -6.61 -11.01 13.22
C ASP A 38 -5.69 -12.08 12.60
N VAL A 39 -6.26 -13.14 12.01
CA VAL A 39 -5.50 -14.16 11.25
C VAL A 39 -4.75 -13.53 10.08
N ALA A 40 -5.38 -12.65 9.30
CA ALA A 40 -4.75 -11.99 8.17
C ALA A 40 -3.59 -11.09 8.62
N ALA A 41 -3.76 -10.37 9.73
CA ALA A 41 -2.72 -9.52 10.32
C ALA A 41 -1.48 -10.34 10.75
N ASP A 42 -1.68 -11.51 11.34
CA ASP A 42 -0.61 -12.43 11.72
C ASP A 42 0.11 -13.01 10.48
N LEU A 43 -0.66 -13.38 9.47
CA LEU A 43 -0.10 -13.93 8.23
C LEU A 43 0.76 -12.91 7.49
N VAL A 44 0.37 -11.63 7.41
CA VAL A 44 1.15 -10.60 6.73
C VAL A 44 2.40 -10.18 7.49
N THR A 45 2.47 -10.40 8.80
CA THR A 45 3.66 -10.14 9.61
C THR A 45 4.63 -11.31 9.64
N THR A 46 4.18 -12.50 9.29
CA THR A 46 5.02 -13.69 9.22
C THR A 46 5.99 -13.60 8.04
N ARG A 47 7.27 -13.74 8.33
CA ARG A 47 8.31 -13.65 7.30
C ARG A 47 8.16 -14.73 6.25
N LEU A 48 8.27 -14.34 4.99
CA LEU A 48 8.36 -15.26 3.87
C LEU A 48 9.74 -15.92 3.83
N ASP A 49 9.79 -17.19 3.45
CA ASP A 49 11.04 -17.89 3.20
C ASP A 49 11.74 -17.28 1.97
N ARG A 50 12.99 -16.84 2.16
CA ARG A 50 13.77 -16.21 1.11
C ARG A 50 14.57 -17.20 0.26
N THR A 51 14.54 -18.47 0.62
CA THR A 51 15.17 -19.55 -0.14
C THR A 51 14.26 -20.08 -1.24
N ARG A 52 12.99 -19.63 -1.26
CA ARG A 52 11.93 -20.01 -2.20
C ARG A 52 11.30 -18.77 -2.84
N SER A 53 10.41 -19.00 -3.79
CA SER A 53 9.57 -17.93 -4.36
C SER A 53 8.86 -17.16 -3.24
N PRO A 54 9.02 -15.82 -3.14
CA PRO A 54 8.63 -15.08 -1.93
C PRO A 54 7.13 -14.74 -1.92
N TRP A 55 6.27 -15.76 -1.91
CA TRP A 55 4.82 -15.65 -1.73
C TRP A 55 4.25 -16.83 -0.95
N ARG A 56 3.08 -16.66 -0.38
CA ARG A 56 2.30 -17.69 0.30
C ARG A 56 0.82 -17.38 0.17
N ALA A 57 0.01 -18.41 -0.05
CA ALA A 57 -1.45 -18.37 0.03
C ALA A 57 -1.92 -19.23 1.21
N THR A 58 -2.86 -18.73 1.99
CA THR A 58 -3.47 -19.47 3.09
C THR A 58 -4.97 -19.47 2.90
N VAL A 59 -5.55 -20.67 2.79
CA VAL A 59 -7.01 -20.87 2.78
C VAL A 59 -7.46 -20.91 4.24
N VAL A 60 -8.25 -19.93 4.64
CA VAL A 60 -8.82 -19.83 5.99
C VAL A 60 -10.23 -20.37 5.97
N THR A 61 -10.46 -21.47 6.68
CA THR A 61 -11.74 -22.16 6.79
C THR A 61 -12.42 -21.88 8.13
N GLY A 62 -13.64 -22.36 8.34
CA GLY A 62 -14.34 -22.21 9.62
C GLY A 62 -14.91 -20.81 9.87
N LEU A 63 -15.10 -20.02 8.83
CA LEU A 63 -15.79 -18.73 8.95
C LEU A 63 -17.30 -18.91 9.08
N THR A 64 -17.94 -18.00 9.79
CA THR A 64 -19.39 -17.97 9.98
C THR A 64 -20.13 -17.96 8.64
N GLY A 65 -21.27 -18.66 8.57
CA GLY A 65 -22.08 -18.78 7.35
C GLY A 65 -21.47 -19.69 6.29
N GLY A 66 -20.59 -20.64 6.66
CA GLY A 66 -19.95 -21.56 5.72
C GLY A 66 -18.96 -20.87 4.76
N ARG A 67 -18.56 -19.65 5.05
CA ARG A 67 -17.59 -18.91 4.26
C ARG A 67 -16.17 -19.45 4.46
N TRP A 68 -15.32 -19.14 3.52
CA TRP A 68 -13.87 -19.32 3.58
C TRP A 68 -13.18 -18.11 2.96
N ALA A 69 -11.90 -17.92 3.26
CA ALA A 69 -11.13 -16.83 2.70
C ALA A 69 -9.78 -17.34 2.17
N VAL A 70 -9.20 -16.62 1.25
CA VAL A 70 -7.81 -16.81 0.81
C VAL A 70 -7.01 -15.57 1.17
N VAL A 71 -5.99 -15.74 1.99
CA VAL A 71 -5.03 -14.70 2.31
C VAL A 71 -3.77 -14.94 1.49
N VAL A 72 -3.49 -14.06 0.55
CA VAL A 72 -2.29 -14.12 -0.28
C VAL A 72 -1.29 -13.08 0.21
N VAL A 73 -0.12 -13.55 0.62
CA VAL A 73 1.01 -12.70 1.04
C VAL A 73 2.13 -12.86 0.03
N PHE A 74 2.60 -11.76 -0.52
CA PHE A 74 3.74 -11.77 -1.43
C PHE A 74 4.69 -10.62 -1.11
N HIS A 75 5.97 -10.85 -1.38
CA HIS A 75 6.97 -9.82 -1.20
C HIS A 75 6.79 -8.72 -2.27
N HIS A 76 6.86 -7.48 -1.86
CA HIS A 76 6.63 -6.32 -2.74
C HIS A 76 7.57 -6.22 -3.96
N VAL A 77 8.65 -7.00 -3.94
CA VAL A 77 9.55 -7.17 -5.08
C VAL A 77 8.89 -7.94 -6.25
N LEU A 78 7.94 -8.85 -5.96
CA LEU A 78 7.21 -9.62 -6.99
C LEU A 78 6.19 -8.76 -7.72
N ALA A 79 5.43 -7.98 -6.96
CA ALA A 79 4.35 -7.19 -7.50
C ALA A 79 4.07 -5.97 -6.62
N ASP A 80 3.72 -4.87 -7.24
CA ASP A 80 3.03 -3.76 -6.58
C ASP A 80 1.53 -4.07 -6.42
N GLY A 81 0.77 -3.14 -5.86
CA GLY A 81 -0.65 -3.35 -5.66
C GLY A 81 -1.43 -3.69 -6.94
N ILE A 82 -1.06 -3.13 -8.08
CA ILE A 82 -1.69 -3.41 -9.39
C ILE A 82 -1.29 -4.82 -9.85
N GLY A 83 -0.02 -5.17 -9.73
CA GLY A 83 0.48 -6.51 -10.05
C GLY A 83 -0.16 -7.58 -9.18
N GLY A 84 -0.34 -7.32 -7.88
CA GLY A 84 -1.06 -8.21 -6.97
C GLY A 84 -2.52 -8.42 -7.34
N LEU A 85 -3.23 -7.37 -7.75
CA LEU A 85 -4.59 -7.49 -8.28
C LEU A 85 -4.64 -8.30 -9.59
N ALA A 86 -3.66 -8.13 -10.48
CA ALA A 86 -3.58 -8.92 -11.71
C ALA A 86 -3.40 -10.41 -11.40
N VAL A 87 -2.54 -10.77 -10.43
CA VAL A 87 -2.39 -12.15 -9.97
C VAL A 87 -3.71 -12.69 -9.42
N LEU A 88 -4.40 -11.94 -8.56
CA LEU A 88 -5.71 -12.35 -8.03
C LEU A 88 -6.77 -12.50 -9.11
N ALA A 89 -6.75 -11.65 -10.13
CA ALA A 89 -7.65 -11.78 -11.27
C ALA A 89 -7.42 -13.09 -12.05
N HIS A 90 -6.17 -13.52 -12.21
CA HIS A 90 -5.85 -14.80 -12.86
C HIS A 90 -6.24 -16.04 -12.03
N LEU A 91 -6.46 -15.90 -10.73
CA LEU A 91 -7.03 -16.96 -9.91
C LEU A 91 -8.55 -17.08 -10.04
N ALA A 92 -9.21 -16.06 -10.63
CA ALA A 92 -10.66 -16.08 -10.83
C ALA A 92 -11.04 -17.07 -11.95
N ASP A 93 -12.20 -17.69 -11.77
CA ASP A 93 -12.75 -18.64 -12.75
C ASP A 93 -12.97 -17.94 -14.10
N GLY A 94 -12.77 -18.70 -15.19
CA GLY A 94 -13.07 -18.25 -16.56
C GLY A 94 -11.96 -17.53 -17.29
N LEU A 95 -10.81 -17.28 -16.65
CA LEU A 95 -9.62 -16.80 -17.36
C LEU A 95 -8.77 -18.00 -17.84
N PRO A 96 -8.24 -17.94 -19.07
CA PRO A 96 -7.31 -18.97 -19.54
C PRO A 96 -6.04 -18.96 -18.68
N PRO A 97 -5.42 -20.11 -18.46
CA PRO A 97 -4.11 -20.15 -17.81
C PRO A 97 -3.10 -19.33 -18.63
N PRO A 98 -2.08 -18.72 -17.98
CA PRO A 98 -1.05 -17.99 -18.69
C PRO A 98 -0.36 -18.90 -19.71
N ALA A 99 -0.18 -18.37 -20.94
CA ALA A 99 0.23 -19.15 -22.11
C ALA A 99 1.65 -19.72 -22.07
N ASP A 100 2.51 -19.25 -21.18
CA ASP A 100 3.94 -19.60 -21.16
C ASP A 100 4.41 -20.06 -19.78
N VAL A 101 4.33 -21.36 -19.55
CA VAL A 101 5.20 -22.01 -18.54
C VAL A 101 6.50 -22.37 -19.26
N ARG A 102 7.49 -21.47 -19.23
CA ARG A 102 8.82 -21.78 -19.73
C ARG A 102 9.51 -22.76 -18.81
N ALA A 103 10.34 -23.62 -19.39
CA ALA A 103 11.24 -24.45 -18.58
C ALA A 103 12.17 -23.56 -17.73
N PRO A 104 12.45 -23.94 -16.48
CA PRO A 104 13.36 -23.20 -15.62
C PRO A 104 14.71 -22.95 -16.30
N THR A 105 15.20 -21.72 -16.20
CA THR A 105 16.50 -21.34 -16.73
C THR A 105 17.56 -21.47 -15.62
N PRO A 106 18.66 -22.16 -15.83
CA PRO A 106 19.68 -22.32 -14.80
C PRO A 106 20.25 -20.96 -14.36
N PRO A 107 20.57 -20.80 -13.08
CA PRO A 107 21.12 -19.55 -12.57
C PRO A 107 22.45 -19.21 -13.22
N PRO A 108 22.74 -17.91 -13.49
CA PRO A 108 24.04 -17.49 -14.01
C PRO A 108 25.19 -17.94 -13.09
N PRO A 109 26.36 -18.29 -13.63
CA PRO A 109 27.49 -18.70 -12.82
C PRO A 109 27.97 -17.56 -11.90
N VAL A 110 28.48 -17.94 -10.73
CA VAL A 110 28.88 -17.01 -9.66
C VAL A 110 29.89 -15.95 -10.13
N TRP A 111 30.82 -16.31 -11.01
CA TRP A 111 31.80 -15.38 -11.56
C TRP A 111 31.17 -14.28 -12.41
N GLN A 112 30.12 -14.60 -13.18
CA GLN A 112 29.39 -13.63 -14.00
C GLN A 112 28.65 -12.64 -13.10
N LEU A 113 27.99 -13.13 -12.05
CA LEU A 113 27.31 -12.27 -11.07
C LEU A 113 28.31 -11.38 -10.32
N ALA A 114 29.50 -11.90 -10.01
CA ALA A 114 30.57 -11.11 -9.38
C ALA A 114 31.09 -10.01 -10.31
N LEU A 115 31.29 -10.33 -11.60
CA LEU A 115 31.71 -9.36 -12.61
C LEU A 115 30.64 -8.26 -12.81
N ASP A 116 29.36 -8.65 -12.91
CA ASP A 116 28.26 -7.70 -13.02
C ASP A 116 28.16 -6.78 -11.78
N ALA A 117 28.33 -7.35 -10.58
CA ALA A 117 28.36 -6.58 -9.36
C ALA A 117 29.53 -5.58 -9.32
N ALA A 118 30.72 -5.99 -9.76
CA ALA A 118 31.90 -5.13 -9.84
C ALA A 118 31.69 -4.00 -10.85
N THR A 119 31.21 -4.32 -12.06
CA THR A 119 30.94 -3.32 -13.11
C THR A 119 29.85 -2.35 -12.69
N GLN A 120 28.80 -2.79 -12.01
CA GLN A 120 27.76 -1.92 -11.47
C GLN A 120 28.31 -0.96 -10.40
N ARG A 121 29.19 -1.44 -9.50
CA ARG A 121 29.83 -0.59 -8.49
C ARG A 121 30.72 0.47 -9.10
N VAL A 122 31.56 0.08 -10.07
CA VAL A 122 32.41 1.05 -10.80
C VAL A 122 31.56 2.11 -11.48
N ARG A 123 30.49 1.71 -12.18
CA ARG A 123 29.54 2.65 -12.80
C ARG A 123 28.84 3.53 -11.76
N ALA A 124 28.42 2.99 -10.63
CA ALA A 124 27.80 3.76 -9.55
C ALA A 124 28.74 4.82 -8.99
N ILE A 125 30.02 4.49 -8.77
CA ILE A 125 31.04 5.42 -8.30
C ILE A 125 31.31 6.48 -9.39
N ALA A 126 31.48 6.08 -10.64
CA ALA A 126 31.72 6.99 -11.75
C ALA A 126 30.56 8.01 -11.96
N HIS A 127 29.33 7.57 -11.73
CA HIS A 127 28.13 8.42 -11.85
C HIS A 127 27.73 9.14 -10.56
N LEU A 128 28.44 8.91 -9.44
CA LEU A 128 28.11 9.50 -8.14
C LEU A 128 28.03 11.03 -8.16
N PRO A 129 29.00 11.78 -8.76
CA PRO A 129 28.93 13.23 -8.83
C PRO A 129 27.70 13.73 -9.59
N GLY A 130 27.38 13.12 -10.72
CA GLY A 130 26.19 13.46 -11.52
C GLY A 130 24.89 13.08 -10.82
N THR A 131 24.90 12.04 -10.00
CA THR A 131 23.72 11.62 -9.19
C THR A 131 23.50 12.59 -8.04
N LEU A 132 24.56 12.97 -7.32
CA LEU A 132 24.49 13.96 -6.25
C LEU A 132 24.01 15.32 -6.78
N ARG A 133 24.52 15.75 -7.94
CA ARG A 133 24.07 16.99 -8.59
C ARG A 133 22.60 16.92 -8.96
N ARG A 134 22.13 15.83 -9.58
CA ARG A 134 20.70 15.65 -9.91
C ARG A 134 19.81 15.62 -8.67
N VAL A 135 20.26 15.01 -7.58
CA VAL A 135 19.55 15.02 -6.30
C VAL A 135 19.51 16.45 -5.74
N ALA A 136 20.62 17.19 -5.75
CA ALA A 136 20.67 18.58 -5.32
C ALA A 136 19.79 19.48 -6.20
N ASP A 137 19.88 19.36 -7.53
CA ASP A 137 19.05 20.11 -8.48
C ASP A 137 17.56 19.74 -8.34
N GLY A 138 17.27 18.46 -8.12
CA GLY A 138 15.91 17.98 -7.87
C GLY A 138 15.35 18.50 -6.55
N ILE A 139 16.14 18.56 -5.51
CA ILE A 139 15.80 19.19 -4.22
C ILE A 139 15.50 20.68 -4.43
N THR A 140 16.34 21.40 -5.14
CA THR A 140 16.15 22.85 -5.36
C THR A 140 15.00 23.18 -6.30
N GLN A 141 14.73 22.36 -7.32
CA GLN A 141 13.67 22.59 -8.32
C GLN A 141 12.30 22.06 -7.90
N SER A 142 12.27 21.02 -7.05
CA SER A 142 11.02 20.38 -6.65
C SER A 142 10.48 20.88 -5.30
N LEU A 143 11.21 21.76 -4.60
CA LEU A 143 10.89 22.22 -3.25
C LEU A 143 10.02 23.48 -3.11
N PRO A 144 9.64 24.28 -4.10
CA PRO A 144 8.60 25.27 -3.87
C PRO A 144 7.29 24.54 -3.54
N GLY A 145 6.99 24.38 -2.23
CA GLY A 145 5.75 23.80 -1.72
C GLY A 145 5.79 22.34 -1.28
N VAL A 146 6.92 21.62 -1.33
CA VAL A 146 7.08 20.32 -0.69
C VAL A 146 7.72 20.54 0.69
N THR A 147 6.89 20.61 1.73
CA THR A 147 7.39 20.53 3.10
C THR A 147 7.92 19.11 3.31
N LEU A 148 9.24 18.98 3.39
CA LEU A 148 9.92 17.72 3.72
C LEU A 148 9.75 17.32 5.20
N HIS A 149 8.93 18.05 5.95
CA HIS A 149 8.72 17.82 7.37
C HIS A 149 7.23 17.63 7.66
N ALA A 150 6.84 16.36 7.79
CA ALA A 150 5.54 16.01 8.34
C ALA A 150 5.44 16.49 9.81
N PRO A 151 4.28 16.96 10.26
CA PRO A 151 4.05 17.25 11.68
C PRO A 151 4.41 16.03 12.53
N ARG A 152 5.00 16.27 13.69
CA ARG A 152 5.22 15.20 14.65
C ARG A 152 3.89 14.77 15.25
N THR A 153 3.63 13.47 15.23
CA THR A 153 2.47 12.88 15.90
C THR A 153 2.90 11.67 16.70
N SER A 154 2.16 11.36 17.75
CA SER A 154 2.39 10.16 18.56
C SER A 154 2.18 8.86 17.78
N LEU A 155 1.55 8.91 16.61
CA LEU A 155 1.42 7.77 15.69
C LEU A 155 2.67 7.54 14.83
N ASN A 156 3.64 8.44 14.83
CA ASN A 156 4.88 8.29 14.06
C ASN A 156 6.04 7.81 14.93
N GLN A 157 5.94 6.55 15.35
CA GLN A 157 6.97 5.85 16.13
C GLN A 157 7.41 4.57 15.41
N PRO A 158 8.64 4.10 15.64
CA PRO A 158 9.11 2.83 15.08
C PRO A 158 8.14 1.70 15.39
N THR A 159 7.82 0.93 14.34
CA THR A 159 6.81 -0.12 14.43
C THR A 159 7.38 -1.42 14.99
N GLY A 160 6.63 -2.05 15.90
CA GLY A 160 6.88 -3.39 16.40
C GLY A 160 6.50 -4.50 15.42
N PRO A 161 6.51 -5.75 15.86
CA PRO A 161 6.21 -6.91 14.99
C PRO A 161 4.70 -7.17 14.80
N ARG A 162 3.85 -6.63 15.67
CA ARG A 162 2.41 -6.91 15.66
C ARG A 162 1.62 -5.97 14.76
N ARG A 163 0.53 -6.49 14.19
CA ARG A 163 -0.43 -5.67 13.43
C ARG A 163 -1.85 -5.99 13.85
N ARG A 164 -2.73 -5.01 13.72
CA ARG A 164 -4.19 -5.16 13.74
C ARG A 164 -4.75 -4.67 12.43
N LEU A 165 -5.76 -5.35 11.94
CA LEU A 165 -6.48 -5.05 10.72
C LEU A 165 -7.96 -4.87 11.04
N ALA A 166 -8.56 -3.83 10.45
CA ALA A 166 -10.00 -3.67 10.39
C ALA A 166 -10.39 -3.02 9.06
N VAL A 167 -11.67 -3.05 8.70
CA VAL A 167 -12.15 -2.56 7.41
C VAL A 167 -13.39 -1.70 7.61
N ALA A 168 -13.34 -0.47 7.11
CA ALA A 168 -14.51 0.37 6.91
C ALA A 168 -15.08 0.11 5.51
N ARG A 169 -16.41 0.03 5.38
CA ARG A 169 -17.09 -0.29 4.13
C ARG A 169 -18.19 0.72 3.82
N VAL A 170 -18.24 1.17 2.57
CA VAL A 170 -19.32 2.04 2.08
C VAL A 170 -19.68 1.67 0.64
N PRO A 171 -20.90 1.95 0.18
CA PRO A 171 -21.27 1.79 -1.22
C PRO A 171 -20.45 2.71 -2.13
N LEU A 172 -19.76 2.16 -3.12
CA LEU A 172 -18.96 2.95 -4.08
C LEU A 172 -19.80 3.96 -4.84
N GLY A 173 -21.05 3.61 -5.18
CA GLY A 173 -21.99 4.53 -5.84
C GLY A 173 -22.22 5.79 -5.03
N ALA A 174 -22.46 5.67 -3.73
CA ALA A 174 -22.64 6.81 -2.83
C ALA A 174 -21.40 7.69 -2.74
N VAL A 175 -20.22 7.09 -2.66
CA VAL A 175 -18.94 7.84 -2.67
C VAL A 175 -18.73 8.59 -3.99
N ARG A 176 -19.14 8.02 -5.13
CA ARG A 176 -19.08 8.69 -6.45
C ARG A 176 -20.02 9.90 -6.51
N VAL A 177 -21.21 9.82 -5.91
CA VAL A 177 -22.14 10.96 -5.81
C VAL A 177 -21.49 12.10 -5.02
N VAL A 178 -20.90 11.80 -3.86
CA VAL A 178 -20.13 12.79 -3.06
C VAL A 178 -19.00 13.40 -3.89
N ALA A 179 -18.21 12.57 -4.55
CA ALA A 179 -17.09 13.02 -5.34
C ALA A 179 -17.54 13.96 -6.46
N HIS A 180 -18.63 13.61 -7.17
CA HIS A 180 -19.18 14.44 -8.24
C HIS A 180 -19.70 15.78 -7.73
N ALA A 181 -20.47 15.80 -6.63
CA ALA A 181 -21.01 17.00 -6.02
C ALA A 181 -19.93 18.01 -5.61
N HIS A 182 -18.74 17.54 -5.24
CA HIS A 182 -17.60 18.38 -4.82
C HIS A 182 -16.52 18.55 -5.89
N GLN A 183 -16.78 18.15 -7.17
CA GLN A 183 -15.77 18.13 -8.23
C GLN A 183 -14.47 17.43 -7.80
N ALA A 184 -14.61 16.40 -7.01
CA ALA A 184 -13.54 15.60 -6.42
C ALA A 184 -13.47 14.21 -7.05
N THR A 185 -12.45 13.45 -6.72
CA THR A 185 -12.33 12.03 -7.06
C THR A 185 -12.69 11.16 -5.85
N VAL A 186 -12.99 9.87 -6.09
CA VAL A 186 -13.15 8.89 -4.99
C VAL A 186 -11.93 8.89 -4.06
N ASN A 187 -10.73 9.05 -4.62
CA ASN A 187 -9.50 9.15 -3.82
C ASN A 187 -9.50 10.37 -2.89
N ASP A 188 -9.99 11.50 -3.36
CA ASP A 188 -10.06 12.73 -2.54
C ASP A 188 -11.04 12.58 -1.39
N VAL A 189 -12.17 11.90 -1.61
CA VAL A 189 -13.15 11.57 -0.54
C VAL A 189 -12.50 10.69 0.52
N VAL A 190 -11.78 9.65 0.11
CA VAL A 190 -11.06 8.77 1.03
C VAL A 190 -9.99 9.55 1.81
N LEU A 191 -9.19 10.38 1.15
CA LEU A 191 -8.15 11.19 1.79
C LEU A 191 -8.77 12.14 2.83
N ALA A 192 -9.92 12.75 2.53
CA ALA A 192 -10.65 13.60 3.48
C ALA A 192 -11.15 12.81 4.70
N ALA A 193 -11.64 11.61 4.50
CA ALA A 193 -12.07 10.74 5.59
C ALA A 193 -10.89 10.27 6.46
N VAL A 194 -9.80 9.83 5.83
CA VAL A 194 -8.58 9.36 6.50
C VAL A 194 -7.95 10.46 7.35
N THR A 195 -7.76 11.66 6.80
CA THR A 195 -7.16 12.78 7.56
C THR A 195 -8.02 13.19 8.73
N GLY A 196 -9.37 13.18 8.58
CA GLY A 196 -10.30 13.43 9.66
C GLY A 196 -10.29 12.36 10.75
N ALA A 197 -10.19 11.08 10.36
CA ALA A 197 -10.14 9.96 11.30
C ALA A 197 -8.83 9.97 12.13
N ILE A 198 -7.69 10.19 11.49
CA ILE A 198 -6.41 10.32 12.20
C ILE A 198 -6.47 11.50 13.18
N ARG A 199 -6.95 12.66 12.73
CA ARG A 199 -7.09 13.83 13.61
C ARG A 199 -7.99 13.55 14.81
N ALA A 200 -9.09 12.82 14.63
CA ALA A 200 -10.00 12.48 15.72
C ALA A 200 -9.31 11.64 16.82
N VAL A 201 -8.41 10.73 16.45
CA VAL A 201 -7.61 9.97 17.40
C VAL A 201 -6.56 10.86 18.06
N LEU A 202 -5.84 11.68 17.29
CA LEU A 202 -4.81 12.56 17.82
C LEU A 202 -5.36 13.61 18.77
N LEU A 203 -6.56 14.14 18.50
CA LEU A 203 -7.26 15.03 19.42
C LEU A 203 -7.55 14.37 20.79
N ARG A 204 -7.92 13.08 20.81
CA ARG A 204 -8.10 12.34 22.07
C ARG A 204 -6.81 12.19 22.86
N ARG A 205 -5.66 12.25 22.17
CA ARG A 205 -4.33 12.26 22.77
C ARG A 205 -3.83 13.65 23.15
N GLY A 206 -4.67 14.70 22.97
CA GLY A 206 -4.30 16.09 23.22
C GLY A 206 -3.45 16.73 22.11
N GLU A 207 -3.37 16.09 20.94
CA GLU A 207 -2.61 16.58 19.80
C GLU A 207 -3.54 17.24 18.78
N ASP A 208 -3.58 18.58 18.74
CA ASP A 208 -4.36 19.32 17.75
C ASP A 208 -3.50 19.64 16.53
N ILE A 209 -3.61 18.80 15.53
CA ILE A 209 -2.92 18.97 14.24
C ILE A 209 -3.86 19.58 13.20
N THR A 210 -3.33 20.47 12.38
CA THR A 210 -4.09 21.09 11.29
C THR A 210 -3.86 20.44 9.93
N THR A 211 -2.70 19.80 9.76
CA THR A 211 -2.29 19.15 8.50
C THR A 211 -1.64 17.81 8.77
N LEU A 212 -1.68 16.94 7.77
CA LEU A 212 -0.97 15.66 7.71
C LEU A 212 -0.27 15.52 6.37
N VAL A 213 0.88 14.87 6.36
CA VAL A 213 1.53 14.47 5.12
C VAL A 213 1.18 13.03 4.82
N VAL A 214 0.43 12.83 3.76
CA VAL A 214 -0.03 11.52 3.30
C VAL A 214 0.78 11.11 2.07
N SER A 215 1.31 9.90 2.10
CA SER A 215 1.94 9.29 0.94
C SER A 215 0.88 8.67 0.04
N VAL A 216 0.75 9.19 -1.18
CA VAL A 216 -0.19 8.69 -2.18
C VAL A 216 0.62 8.06 -3.32
N PRO A 217 0.39 6.78 -3.66
CA PRO A 217 1.04 6.16 -4.80
C PRO A 217 0.64 6.85 -6.11
N VAL A 218 1.62 7.10 -6.96
CA VAL A 218 1.42 7.56 -8.33
C VAL A 218 1.95 6.47 -9.24
N SER A 219 1.07 5.87 -10.06
CA SER A 219 1.51 4.86 -11.01
C SER A 219 2.37 5.52 -12.09
N GLY A 220 3.60 5.05 -12.24
CA GLY A 220 4.49 5.43 -13.33
C GLY A 220 4.19 4.70 -14.65
N ARG A 221 3.21 3.78 -14.66
CA ARG A 221 2.86 2.98 -15.84
C ARG A 221 2.09 3.81 -16.85
N ALA A 222 2.67 3.98 -18.03
CA ALA A 222 2.00 4.59 -19.19
C ALA A 222 0.97 3.64 -19.83
N SER A 223 1.03 2.33 -19.53
CA SER A 223 0.11 1.30 -20.03
C SER A 223 -0.01 0.17 -19.03
N ALA A 224 -1.17 -0.49 -18.99
CA ALA A 224 -1.45 -1.68 -18.19
C ALA A 224 -0.76 -2.93 -18.78
N GLY A 225 0.56 -2.90 -18.94
CA GLY A 225 1.35 -4.07 -19.32
C GLY A 225 1.54 -5.02 -18.14
N ALA A 226 1.52 -6.32 -18.41
CA ALA A 226 1.63 -7.41 -17.43
C ALA A 226 3.05 -7.61 -16.89
N GLU A 227 3.91 -6.59 -16.86
CA GLU A 227 5.24 -6.72 -16.29
C GLU A 227 5.18 -6.73 -14.76
N LEU A 228 5.67 -7.82 -14.16
CA LEU A 228 5.87 -7.93 -12.73
C LEU A 228 6.97 -6.97 -12.28
N GLY A 229 6.84 -6.44 -11.07
CA GLY A 229 7.82 -5.54 -10.47
C GLY A 229 7.16 -4.31 -9.80
N ASN A 230 7.92 -3.66 -8.95
CA ASN A 230 7.47 -2.45 -8.24
C ASN A 230 7.84 -1.20 -9.06
N GLN A 231 6.86 -0.57 -9.70
CA GLN A 231 7.00 0.67 -10.49
C GLN A 231 6.21 1.85 -9.90
N VAL A 232 5.82 1.74 -8.62
CA VAL A 232 5.03 2.77 -7.95
C VAL A 232 5.93 3.86 -7.39
N GLY A 233 5.78 5.07 -7.91
CA GLY A 233 6.30 6.28 -7.29
C GLY A 233 5.44 6.67 -6.08
N VAL A 234 6.06 7.24 -5.06
CA VAL A 234 5.39 7.70 -3.84
C VAL A 234 5.45 9.22 -3.79
N LEU A 235 4.29 9.87 -3.69
CA LEU A 235 4.20 11.33 -3.60
C LEU A 235 3.73 11.74 -2.20
N PRO A 236 4.59 12.39 -1.38
CA PRO A 236 4.15 13.04 -0.16
C PRO A 236 3.26 14.25 -0.47
N VAL A 237 2.07 14.29 0.11
CA VAL A 237 1.12 15.39 -0.08
C VAL A 237 0.71 15.93 1.29
N VAL A 238 0.89 17.23 1.50
CA VAL A 238 0.35 17.93 2.67
C VAL A 238 -1.13 18.13 2.49
N LEU A 239 -1.91 17.55 3.38
CA LEU A 239 -3.36 17.58 3.33
C LEU A 239 -3.93 18.21 4.61
N PRO A 240 -5.02 18.98 4.53
CA PRO A 240 -5.73 19.49 5.70
C PRO A 240 -6.32 18.33 6.50
N ALA A 241 -6.21 18.41 7.82
CA ALA A 241 -6.82 17.51 8.77
C ALA A 241 -7.89 18.22 9.62
N ALA A 242 -7.76 19.53 9.80
CA ALA A 242 -8.72 20.36 10.51
C ALA A 242 -9.95 20.73 9.66
N GLY A 243 -10.96 21.32 10.29
CA GLY A 243 -12.22 21.69 9.65
C GLY A 243 -13.24 20.56 9.57
N ASP A 244 -14.44 20.88 9.07
CA ASP A 244 -15.45 19.85 8.82
C ASP A 244 -15.12 18.99 7.58
N ALA A 245 -15.82 17.87 7.42
CA ALA A 245 -15.51 16.89 6.39
C ALA A 245 -15.67 17.45 4.95
N GLN A 246 -16.65 18.33 4.70
CA GLN A 246 -16.91 18.91 3.37
C GLN A 246 -15.88 19.97 3.01
N GLN A 247 -15.55 20.86 3.95
CA GLN A 247 -14.48 21.85 3.76
C GLN A 247 -13.15 21.17 3.47
N ARG A 248 -12.83 20.13 4.24
CA ARG A 248 -11.64 19.33 4.07
C ARG A 248 -11.59 18.65 2.70
N LEU A 249 -12.70 18.04 2.26
CA LEU A 249 -12.81 17.44 0.94
C LEU A 249 -12.57 18.46 -0.18
N THR A 250 -13.21 19.63 -0.11
CA THR A 250 -13.06 20.70 -1.10
C THR A 250 -11.60 21.17 -1.22
N GLN A 251 -10.92 21.35 -0.08
CA GLN A 251 -9.53 21.77 -0.05
C GLN A 251 -8.59 20.66 -0.62
N ILE A 252 -8.84 19.40 -0.24
CA ILE A 252 -8.06 18.25 -0.75
C ILE A 252 -8.24 18.10 -2.26
N ALA A 253 -9.47 18.19 -2.76
CA ALA A 253 -9.74 18.11 -4.20
C ALA A 253 -8.99 19.19 -5.01
N ARG A 254 -8.91 20.41 -4.47
CA ARG A 254 -8.12 21.49 -5.06
C ARG A 254 -6.63 21.15 -5.10
N ILE A 255 -6.05 20.77 -3.96
CA ILE A 255 -4.63 20.40 -3.83
C ILE A 255 -4.29 19.27 -4.79
N MET A 256 -5.10 18.23 -4.87
CA MET A 256 -4.85 17.07 -5.73
C MET A 256 -4.95 17.42 -7.22
N ARG A 257 -5.84 18.34 -7.62
CA ARG A 257 -5.92 18.84 -9.00
C ARG A 257 -4.68 19.65 -9.38
N GLU A 258 -4.27 20.60 -8.55
CA GLU A 258 -3.09 21.43 -8.78
C GLU A 258 -1.83 20.57 -8.96
N ARG A 259 -1.69 19.51 -8.15
CA ARG A 259 -0.56 18.58 -8.27
C ARG A 259 -0.57 17.71 -9.53
N LYS A 260 -1.75 17.29 -10.00
CA LYS A 260 -1.85 16.54 -11.28
C LYS A 260 -1.39 17.36 -12.48
N HIS A 261 -1.56 18.68 -12.45
CA HIS A 261 -1.13 19.57 -13.53
C HIS A 261 0.36 19.95 -13.44
N GLY A 262 0.95 19.99 -12.23
CA GLY A 262 2.32 20.50 -12.02
C GLY A 262 3.43 19.45 -11.99
N GLN A 263 3.15 18.17 -11.77
CA GLN A 263 4.18 17.16 -11.48
C GLN A 263 4.01 15.86 -12.29
N ARG A 264 4.17 15.92 -13.59
CA ARG A 264 4.42 14.71 -14.37
C ARG A 264 5.92 14.41 -14.36
N GLY A 265 6.38 13.59 -13.40
CA GLY A 265 7.67 12.91 -13.50
C GLY A 265 8.80 13.29 -12.53
N ALA A 266 8.68 14.31 -11.67
CA ALA A 266 9.85 14.80 -10.91
C ALA A 266 10.16 14.02 -9.60
N SER A 267 9.16 13.51 -8.88
CA SER A 267 9.37 13.00 -7.50
C SER A 267 9.96 11.59 -7.41
N ALA A 268 9.59 10.68 -8.31
CA ALA A 268 10.13 9.31 -8.30
C ALA A 268 11.61 9.29 -8.69
N ALA A 269 12.00 10.11 -9.65
CA ALA A 269 13.38 10.20 -10.15
C ALA A 269 14.39 10.72 -9.10
N ILE A 270 13.93 11.44 -8.08
CA ILE A 270 14.80 12.02 -7.05
C ILE A 270 14.99 11.07 -5.86
N LEU A 271 13.91 10.42 -5.43
CA LEU A 271 13.94 9.53 -4.26
C LEU A 271 14.66 8.21 -4.55
N GLU A 272 14.52 7.67 -5.77
CA GLU A 272 15.11 6.38 -6.14
C GLU A 272 16.64 6.33 -6.00
N PRO A 273 17.43 7.33 -6.48
CA PRO A 273 18.89 7.33 -6.30
C PRO A 273 19.31 7.43 -4.83
N ALA A 274 18.60 8.22 -4.03
CA ALA A 274 18.87 8.37 -2.60
C ALA A 274 18.61 7.07 -1.84
N PHE A 275 17.47 6.40 -2.12
CA PHE A 275 17.15 5.09 -1.54
C PHE A 275 18.16 4.02 -1.95
N ARG A 276 18.61 4.01 -3.21
CA ARG A 276 19.65 3.07 -3.68
C ARG A 276 20.97 3.28 -2.95
N LEU A 277 21.39 4.53 -2.75
CA LEU A 277 22.61 4.83 -2.02
C LEU A 277 22.52 4.34 -0.56
N LEU A 278 21.42 4.64 0.13
CA LEU A 278 21.19 4.21 1.51
C LEU A 278 21.07 2.68 1.62
N ALA A 279 20.47 2.01 0.63
CA ALA A 279 20.40 0.56 0.58
C ALA A 279 21.79 -0.07 0.47
N THR A 280 22.71 0.55 -0.26
CA THR A 280 24.08 0.07 -0.42
C THR A 280 24.84 0.06 0.92
N PHE A 281 24.51 0.99 1.83
CA PHE A 281 25.12 1.11 3.15
C PHE A 281 24.31 0.47 4.29
N GLY A 282 23.20 -0.21 3.98
CA GLY A 282 22.33 -0.81 4.99
C GLY A 282 21.58 0.19 5.89
N ALA A 283 21.61 1.47 5.55
CA ALA A 283 21.06 2.56 6.36
C ALA A 283 19.55 2.84 6.12
N VAL A 284 18.89 2.06 5.23
CA VAL A 284 17.48 2.28 4.88
C VAL A 284 16.57 2.13 6.08
N HIS A 285 16.74 1.09 6.90
CA HIS A 285 15.91 0.88 8.09
C HIS A 285 16.07 2.02 9.09
N TRP A 286 17.32 2.42 9.36
CA TRP A 286 17.59 3.55 10.24
C TRP A 286 16.92 4.85 9.78
N LEU A 287 16.92 5.10 8.44
CA LEU A 287 16.24 6.25 7.85
C LEU A 287 14.71 6.13 7.98
N LEU A 288 14.15 4.96 7.66
CA LEU A 288 12.70 4.73 7.70
C LEU A 288 12.15 4.86 9.13
N ASP A 289 12.91 4.42 10.14
CA ASP A 289 12.51 4.53 11.55
C ASP A 289 12.54 5.97 12.08
N ARG A 290 13.23 6.88 11.39
CA ARG A 290 13.40 8.29 11.80
C ARG A 290 12.92 9.30 10.78
N GLN A 291 12.32 8.83 9.68
CA GLN A 291 11.85 9.71 8.62
C GLN A 291 10.78 10.67 9.15
N ARG A 292 10.75 11.87 8.55
CA ARG A 292 9.77 12.92 8.82
C ARG A 292 9.14 13.44 7.53
N MET A 293 9.04 12.58 6.52
CA MET A 293 8.50 12.98 5.21
C MET A 293 7.01 12.71 5.12
N ILE A 294 6.52 11.71 5.85
CA ILE A 294 5.12 11.26 5.79
C ILE A 294 4.62 10.85 7.17
N ASN A 295 3.32 11.04 7.40
CA ASN A 295 2.62 10.55 8.59
C ASN A 295 1.97 9.19 8.34
N THR A 296 1.43 8.96 7.14
CA THR A 296 0.72 7.73 6.78
C THR A 296 0.77 7.42 5.29
N PHE A 297 0.44 6.17 4.95
CA PHE A 297 0.25 5.71 3.56
C PHE A 297 -1.23 5.52 3.27
N VAL A 298 -1.66 5.94 2.08
CA VAL A 298 -2.99 5.61 1.53
C VAL A 298 -2.81 5.07 0.13
N THR A 299 -3.00 3.77 -0.04
CA THR A 299 -2.95 3.10 -1.34
C THR A 299 -4.38 2.89 -1.83
N ASN A 300 -4.70 3.37 -3.03
CA ASN A 300 -6.04 3.24 -3.61
C ASN A 300 -5.95 2.47 -4.93
N LEU A 301 -6.59 1.30 -4.97
CA LEU A 301 -6.65 0.43 -6.13
C LEU A 301 -8.09 0.28 -6.62
N ARG A 302 -8.24 0.19 -7.93
CA ARG A 302 -9.51 -0.13 -8.55
C ARG A 302 -9.56 -1.61 -8.87
N GLY A 303 -10.40 -2.34 -8.17
CA GLY A 303 -10.68 -3.74 -8.44
C GLY A 303 -11.81 -3.93 -9.46
N PRO A 304 -12.17 -5.18 -9.75
CA PRO A 304 -13.25 -5.56 -10.66
C PRO A 304 -14.60 -4.95 -10.26
N SER A 305 -15.32 -4.43 -11.23
CA SER A 305 -16.67 -3.88 -11.01
C SER A 305 -17.74 -4.97 -10.92
N GLN A 306 -17.47 -6.14 -11.50
CA GLN A 306 -18.34 -7.32 -11.45
C GLN A 306 -17.85 -8.30 -10.39
N PRO A 307 -18.76 -9.01 -9.71
CA PRO A 307 -18.39 -10.09 -8.80
C PRO A 307 -17.60 -11.18 -9.53
N MET A 308 -16.48 -11.60 -8.94
CA MET A 308 -15.68 -12.74 -9.42
C MET A 308 -16.15 -14.04 -8.79
N ARG A 309 -15.74 -15.16 -9.36
CA ARG A 309 -15.84 -16.48 -8.76
C ARG A 309 -14.44 -17.09 -8.60
N LEU A 310 -14.28 -17.89 -7.59
CA LEU A 310 -13.05 -18.63 -7.31
C LEU A 310 -13.44 -20.08 -6.94
N LEU A 311 -12.97 -21.04 -7.73
CA LEU A 311 -13.30 -22.46 -7.54
C LEU A 311 -14.84 -22.71 -7.46
N GLY A 312 -15.60 -22.04 -8.31
CA GLY A 312 -17.06 -22.14 -8.35
C GLY A 312 -17.80 -21.33 -7.26
N ALA A 313 -17.12 -20.82 -6.24
CA ALA A 313 -17.72 -19.99 -5.20
C ALA A 313 -17.70 -18.51 -5.54
N PRO A 314 -18.73 -17.72 -5.19
CA PRO A 314 -18.69 -16.28 -5.40
C PRO A 314 -17.69 -15.63 -4.44
N VAL A 315 -16.86 -14.72 -4.95
CA VAL A 315 -15.99 -13.87 -4.13
C VAL A 315 -16.86 -12.73 -3.58
N LEU A 316 -17.12 -12.76 -2.28
CA LEU A 316 -18.01 -11.80 -1.62
C LEU A 316 -17.33 -10.48 -1.37
N ASP A 317 -16.03 -10.49 -1.07
CA ASP A 317 -15.26 -9.30 -0.70
C ASP A 317 -13.79 -9.48 -1.05
N VAL A 318 -13.12 -8.36 -1.33
CA VAL A 318 -11.69 -8.30 -1.54
C VAL A 318 -11.12 -7.14 -0.71
N VAL A 319 -10.13 -7.46 0.13
CA VAL A 319 -9.48 -6.50 1.01
C VAL A 319 -7.98 -6.48 0.72
N ILE A 320 -7.42 -5.30 0.54
CA ILE A 320 -5.97 -5.15 0.46
C ILE A 320 -5.41 -4.81 1.83
N VAL A 321 -4.28 -5.42 2.17
CA VAL A 321 -3.58 -5.17 3.42
C VAL A 321 -2.22 -4.58 3.08
N ASN A 322 -2.05 -3.30 3.39
CA ASN A 322 -0.76 -2.63 3.23
C ASN A 322 0.17 -2.97 4.38
N GLY A 323 1.47 -3.07 4.12
CA GLY A 323 2.46 -3.10 5.19
C GLY A 323 2.63 -1.72 5.83
N THR A 324 2.80 -1.67 7.14
CA THR A 324 3.39 -0.52 7.83
C THR A 324 4.90 -0.72 7.91
N THR A 325 5.67 0.34 7.82
CA THR A 325 7.14 0.26 7.82
C THR A 325 7.78 1.48 8.46
N GLY A 326 8.96 1.28 9.03
CA GLY A 326 9.69 2.34 9.72
C GLY A 326 8.88 2.92 10.86
N ASN A 327 8.71 4.23 10.89
CA ASN A 327 7.92 4.94 11.89
C ASN A 327 6.49 5.33 11.42
N VAL A 328 5.98 4.66 10.40
CA VAL A 328 4.57 4.82 9.98
C VAL A 328 3.77 3.68 10.59
N SER A 329 3.16 3.93 11.73
CA SER A 329 2.45 2.89 12.51
C SER A 329 1.03 2.62 12.02
N VAL A 330 0.47 3.49 11.18
CA VAL A 330 -0.88 3.36 10.61
C VAL A 330 -0.83 3.53 9.11
N ALA A 331 -1.48 2.64 8.37
CA ALA A 331 -1.61 2.70 6.92
C ALA A 331 -3.02 2.31 6.47
N PHE A 332 -3.43 2.78 5.29
CA PHE A 332 -4.76 2.55 4.74
C PHE A 332 -4.66 1.94 3.36
N GLY A 333 -5.41 0.86 3.15
CA GLY A 333 -5.57 0.23 1.86
C GLY A 333 -7.00 0.41 1.35
N VAL A 334 -7.16 0.91 0.14
CA VAL A 334 -8.47 1.18 -0.45
C VAL A 334 -8.64 0.32 -1.69
N LEU A 335 -9.74 -0.40 -1.74
CA LEU A 335 -10.09 -1.22 -2.90
C LEU A 335 -11.58 -1.09 -3.21
N SER A 336 -11.90 -0.79 -4.46
CA SER A 336 -13.27 -0.92 -4.95
C SER A 336 -13.49 -2.31 -5.53
N TYR A 337 -14.55 -3.00 -5.11
CA TYR A 337 -14.91 -4.32 -5.61
C TYR A 337 -16.43 -4.48 -5.66
N ALA A 338 -16.97 -4.92 -6.78
CA ALA A 338 -18.39 -5.29 -6.96
C ALA A 338 -19.38 -4.27 -6.37
N GLY A 339 -19.14 -2.99 -6.54
CA GLY A 339 -19.99 -1.91 -6.04
C GLY A 339 -19.71 -1.45 -4.60
N ALA A 340 -18.86 -2.12 -3.87
CA ALA A 340 -18.38 -1.70 -2.55
C ALA A 340 -17.05 -0.92 -2.65
N LEU A 341 -16.79 -0.06 -1.67
CA LEU A 341 -15.48 0.54 -1.41
C LEU A 341 -15.04 0.10 -0.03
N ASN A 342 -13.97 -0.68 0.01
CA ASN A 342 -13.34 -1.18 1.22
C ASN A 342 -12.15 -0.31 1.57
N VAL A 343 -12.07 0.15 2.81
CA VAL A 343 -10.93 0.88 3.34
C VAL A 343 -10.36 0.10 4.52
N SER A 344 -9.30 -0.64 4.28
CA SER A 344 -8.58 -1.34 5.34
C SER A 344 -7.73 -0.38 6.15
N VAL A 345 -7.76 -0.55 7.47
CA VAL A 345 -6.92 0.15 8.43
C VAL A 345 -5.99 -0.87 9.04
N ILE A 346 -4.70 -0.76 8.77
CA ILE A 346 -3.69 -1.59 9.41
C ILE A 346 -2.87 -0.72 10.35
N ALA A 347 -2.67 -1.16 11.56
CA ALA A 347 -1.93 -0.41 12.56
C ALA A 347 -1.08 -1.31 13.45
N ASP A 348 -0.01 -0.73 13.98
CA ASP A 348 0.72 -1.30 15.09
C ASP A 348 -0.06 -1.09 16.39
N PRO A 349 -0.53 -2.15 17.07
CA PRO A 349 -1.32 -2.02 18.29
C PRO A 349 -0.55 -1.42 19.47
N ASP A 350 0.77 -1.48 19.46
CA ASP A 350 1.60 -0.92 20.53
C ASP A 350 1.77 0.61 20.40
N VAL A 351 1.52 1.16 19.22
CA VAL A 351 1.57 2.60 18.95
C VAL A 351 0.16 3.20 18.81
N CYS A 352 -0.74 2.49 18.14
CA CYS A 352 -2.14 2.90 17.94
C CYS A 352 -3.07 1.97 18.72
N HIS A 353 -3.15 2.19 20.05
CA HIS A 353 -4.06 1.43 20.92
C HIS A 353 -5.53 1.66 20.55
N GLU A 354 -5.83 2.83 19.96
CA GLU A 354 -7.18 3.23 19.55
C GLU A 354 -7.56 2.76 18.14
N HIS A 355 -6.99 1.64 17.67
CA HIS A 355 -7.22 1.12 16.31
C HIS A 355 -8.73 0.97 15.99
N ASP A 356 -9.52 0.43 16.93
CA ASP A 356 -10.96 0.27 16.75
C ASP A 356 -11.66 1.65 16.67
N ALA A 357 -11.24 2.61 17.49
CA ALA A 357 -11.77 3.99 17.45
C ALA A 357 -11.35 4.73 16.18
N LEU A 358 -10.14 4.48 15.67
CA LEU A 358 -9.68 5.02 14.38
C LEU A 358 -10.54 4.50 13.23
N THR A 359 -10.82 3.19 13.21
CA THR A 359 -11.67 2.57 12.19
C THR A 359 -13.11 3.09 12.27
N ALA A 360 -13.66 3.20 13.48
CA ALA A 360 -14.98 3.78 13.69
C ALA A 360 -15.06 5.25 13.26
N ALA A 361 -14.02 6.04 13.56
CA ALA A 361 -13.92 7.43 13.11
C ALA A 361 -13.86 7.52 11.57
N LEU A 362 -13.10 6.63 10.91
CA LEU A 362 -13.05 6.56 9.45
C LEU A 362 -14.42 6.23 8.85
N GLN A 363 -15.10 5.22 9.39
CA GLN A 363 -16.45 4.84 8.96
C GLN A 363 -17.41 6.02 9.12
N HIS A 364 -17.37 6.70 10.26
CA HIS A 364 -18.20 7.89 10.52
C HIS A 364 -17.90 9.04 9.54
N GLN A 365 -16.64 9.33 9.25
CA GLN A 365 -16.26 10.36 8.27
C GLN A 365 -16.81 10.06 6.87
N LEU A 366 -16.71 8.80 6.43
CA LEU A 366 -17.24 8.37 5.14
C LEU A 366 -18.78 8.47 5.12
N SER A 367 -19.45 7.96 6.14
CA SER A 367 -20.92 8.00 6.24
C SER A 367 -21.45 9.44 6.30
N SER A 368 -20.81 10.32 7.08
CA SER A 368 -21.19 11.73 7.18
C SER A 368 -21.06 12.49 5.86
N LEU A 369 -20.02 12.18 5.05
CA LEU A 369 -19.87 12.77 3.72
C LEU A 369 -20.98 12.29 2.78
N ILE A 370 -21.38 11.01 2.86
CA ILE A 370 -22.43 10.42 2.04
C ILE A 370 -23.80 10.99 2.41
N GLU A 371 -24.14 11.03 3.69
CA GLU A 371 -25.43 11.53 4.18
C GLU A 371 -25.68 12.99 3.78
N ARG A 372 -24.65 13.84 3.87
CA ARG A 372 -24.75 15.26 3.50
C ARG A 372 -24.83 15.51 1.99
N ALA A 373 -24.39 14.57 1.17
CA ALA A 373 -24.46 14.70 -0.29
C ALA A 373 -25.76 14.13 -0.88
N THR A 374 -26.50 13.33 -0.09
CA THR A 374 -27.81 12.80 -0.50
C THR A 374 -28.86 13.79 -0.02
N PRO A 375 -29.55 14.55 -0.92
CA PRO A 375 -30.62 15.41 -0.49
C PRO A 375 -31.69 14.57 0.21
N ALA A 376 -32.14 15.03 1.39
CA ALA A 376 -33.29 14.43 2.04
C ALA A 376 -34.45 14.44 1.04
N HIS A 377 -34.86 13.25 0.61
CA HIS A 377 -36.10 13.14 -0.15
C HIS A 377 -37.22 13.48 0.81
N GLY A 378 -37.70 14.77 0.73
CA GLY A 378 -38.93 15.23 1.34
C GLY A 378 -40.12 14.79 0.51
#